data_a1864351e5c6106a23069b51a8cd009e
#
_entry.id   a1864351e5c6106a23069b51a8cd009e
#
_cell.length_a   1.000
_cell.length_b   1.000
_cell.length_c   1.000
_cell.angle_alpha   90.00
_cell.angle_beta   90.00
_cell.angle_gamma   90.00
#
_symmetry.space_group_name_H-M   'P 1'
#
loop_
_entity.id
_entity.type
_entity.pdbx_description
1 polymer ?
#
loop_
_entity_poly.entity_id
_entity_poly.type
_entity_poly.pdbx_seq_one_letter_code
_entity_poly.pdbx_strand_id
1 'polypeptide(L)'
;MMLNSLPCKDILWAYMRREGADKTGEKQLIINYLVIITRRQKRYKFDMTEQEVQDCLRLLKVLNPDLAVGFPKGSRLPLQNLPNTRDLGALMTEDGLHILPRKLLRSGEIYHASIADTRILSEEYNVKTVIDFRSAAEVKKKPDDIMAGVEYYHIPIRDEERSGNSFFERVMSCYGDGERYMRERYRSLITDEYSLKQYARFLDVLLHVKNGAVVFHSTTGEDRTGVGTALLLFALGVPKETIRRDYMRSNPCLEEELKYMRRLYRADRPENSRKLADLKAFYQVKESYINTVFDVIEKENGGIERFLRRKLYLTPKASEELKKKYLI
;
A
#
# COMPACT_ATOMS: atom_id res chain seq x y z
N MET A 1 21.32 -40.94 -0.65
CA MET A 1 20.99 -39.50 -0.85
C MET A 1 19.49 -39.36 -0.74
N MET A 2 18.94 -38.91 0.40
CA MET A 2 17.50 -38.67 0.50
C MET A 2 17.18 -37.41 -0.29
N LEU A 3 16.43 -37.57 -1.38
CA LEU A 3 15.81 -36.42 -2.07
C LEU A 3 14.73 -35.88 -1.13
N ASN A 4 15.04 -34.78 -0.48
CA ASN A 4 14.04 -34.03 0.29
C ASN A 4 13.05 -33.43 -0.70
N SER A 5 11.91 -34.06 -0.90
CA SER A 5 10.82 -33.50 -1.69
C SER A 5 10.16 -32.37 -0.89
N LEU A 6 10.02 -31.19 -1.49
CA LEU A 6 9.27 -30.08 -0.95
C LEU A 6 7.83 -30.13 -1.52
N PRO A 7 6.80 -30.39 -0.69
CA PRO A 7 5.42 -30.39 -1.18
C PRO A 7 5.05 -29.01 -1.73
N CYS A 8 4.50 -28.93 -2.94
CA CYS A 8 4.10 -27.67 -3.58
C CYS A 8 3.15 -26.83 -2.71
N LYS A 9 2.24 -27.48 -1.95
CA LYS A 9 1.33 -26.81 -1.01
C LYS A 9 2.03 -26.07 0.14
N ASP A 10 3.28 -26.45 0.45
CA ASP A 10 4.06 -25.81 1.51
C ASP A 10 4.83 -24.58 1.00
N ILE A 11 4.85 -24.35 -0.30
CA ILE A 11 5.48 -23.17 -0.91
C ILE A 11 4.53 -21.99 -0.76
N LEU A 12 5.04 -20.91 -0.16
CA LEU A 12 4.29 -19.68 0.05
C LEU A 12 4.56 -18.64 -1.05
N TRP A 13 5.85 -18.52 -1.45
CA TRP A 13 6.31 -17.53 -2.40
C TRP A 13 7.45 -18.10 -3.23
N ALA A 14 7.44 -17.85 -4.54
CA ALA A 14 8.52 -18.21 -5.45
C ALA A 14 8.81 -17.06 -6.41
N TYR A 15 10.09 -16.78 -6.67
CA TYR A 15 10.50 -15.71 -7.57
C TYR A 15 11.87 -15.97 -8.20
N MET A 16 12.13 -15.30 -9.31
CA MET A 16 13.45 -15.27 -9.93
C MET A 16 14.31 -14.17 -9.29
N ARG A 17 15.54 -14.52 -8.95
CA ARG A 17 16.57 -13.57 -8.52
C ARG A 17 17.75 -13.64 -9.47
N ARG A 18 18.18 -12.49 -9.94
CA ARG A 18 19.40 -12.34 -10.73
C ARG A 18 20.52 -11.81 -9.83
N GLU A 19 21.68 -12.48 -9.85
CA GLU A 19 22.89 -12.05 -9.18
C GLU A 19 24.03 -11.93 -10.21
N GLY A 20 24.88 -10.95 -10.04
CA GLY A 20 25.90 -10.55 -11.00
C GLY A 20 25.66 -9.10 -11.39
N ALA A 21 26.38 -8.16 -10.78
CA ALA A 21 26.29 -6.74 -11.13
C ALA A 21 27.58 -6.35 -11.89
N ASP A 22 27.41 -5.76 -13.05
CA ASP A 22 28.48 -5.08 -13.75
C ASP A 22 28.91 -3.84 -12.97
N LYS A 23 30.14 -3.84 -12.46
CA LYS A 23 30.77 -2.64 -11.91
C LYS A 23 31.99 -2.18 -12.73
N THR A 24 32.41 -2.94 -13.74
CA THR A 24 33.69 -2.70 -14.42
C THR A 24 33.68 -2.87 -15.94
N GLY A 25 32.53 -3.05 -16.59
CA GLY A 25 32.46 -3.18 -18.07
C GLY A 25 32.92 -4.52 -18.64
N GLU A 26 33.31 -5.48 -17.81
CA GLU A 26 33.59 -6.85 -18.23
C GLU A 26 32.33 -7.69 -18.19
N LYS A 27 32.18 -8.62 -19.17
CA LYS A 27 31.04 -9.54 -19.22
C LYS A 27 30.98 -10.38 -17.93
N GLN A 28 30.25 -9.93 -16.92
CA GLN A 28 29.97 -10.74 -15.74
C GLN A 28 28.93 -11.81 -16.03
N LEU A 29 29.20 -13.01 -15.52
CA LEU A 29 28.26 -14.12 -15.58
C LEU A 29 26.99 -13.76 -14.75
N ILE A 30 25.87 -13.54 -15.41
CA ILE A 30 24.58 -13.35 -14.74
C ILE A 30 24.05 -14.73 -14.36
N ILE A 31 23.94 -14.98 -13.06
CA ILE A 31 23.36 -16.22 -12.53
C ILE A 31 21.91 -15.96 -12.15
N ASN A 32 21.01 -16.78 -12.68
CA ASN A 32 19.60 -16.74 -12.33
C ASN A 32 19.31 -17.81 -11.28
N TYR A 33 18.52 -17.45 -10.30
CA TYR A 33 18.11 -18.34 -9.24
C TYR A 33 16.59 -18.42 -9.16
N LEU A 34 16.07 -19.63 -9.05
CA LEU A 34 14.75 -19.83 -8.49
C LEU A 34 14.85 -19.76 -6.96
N VAL A 35 14.19 -18.80 -6.35
CA VAL A 35 14.08 -18.69 -4.90
C VAL A 35 12.70 -19.14 -4.49
N ILE A 36 12.65 -20.07 -3.55
CA ILE A 36 11.42 -20.62 -2.97
C ILE A 36 11.41 -20.32 -1.48
N ILE A 37 10.29 -19.80 -1.00
CA ILE A 37 10.03 -19.55 0.41
C ILE A 37 8.83 -20.37 0.85
N THR A 38 9.00 -21.15 1.92
CA THR A 38 7.95 -22.03 2.43
C THR A 38 7.10 -21.37 3.51
N ARG A 39 5.93 -21.96 3.81
CA ARG A 39 5.07 -21.56 4.94
C ARG A 39 5.77 -21.61 6.31
N ARG A 40 6.85 -22.43 6.42
CA ARG A 40 7.71 -22.52 7.60
C ARG A 40 8.89 -21.55 7.56
N GLN A 41 8.84 -20.54 6.70
CA GLN A 41 9.88 -19.51 6.52
C GLN A 41 11.26 -20.05 6.10
N LYS A 42 11.34 -21.26 5.55
CA LYS A 42 12.59 -21.77 4.97
C LYS A 42 12.77 -21.23 3.57
N ARG A 43 13.98 -20.77 3.27
CA ARG A 43 14.39 -20.26 1.96
C ARG A 43 15.25 -21.30 1.25
N TYR A 44 14.88 -21.61 0.02
CA TYR A 44 15.67 -22.45 -0.90
C TYR A 44 16.06 -21.60 -2.10
N LYS A 45 17.25 -21.84 -2.63
CA LYS A 45 17.82 -21.13 -3.77
C LYS A 45 18.41 -22.17 -4.71
N PHE A 46 17.95 -22.18 -5.96
CA PHE A 46 18.38 -23.12 -7.01
C PHE A 46 18.95 -22.32 -8.17
N ASP A 47 20.21 -22.66 -8.57
CA ASP A 47 20.83 -22.14 -9.75
C ASP A 47 20.22 -22.80 -10.99
N MET A 48 19.69 -21.99 -11.90
CA MET A 48 18.93 -22.45 -13.07
C MET A 48 19.07 -21.42 -14.19
N THR A 49 18.87 -21.84 -15.42
CA THR A 49 18.74 -20.89 -16.54
C THR A 49 17.45 -20.06 -16.38
N GLU A 50 17.41 -18.90 -17.03
CA GLU A 50 16.21 -18.03 -16.99
C GLU A 50 14.97 -18.76 -17.46
N GLN A 51 15.10 -19.56 -18.54
CA GLN A 51 13.98 -20.34 -19.09
C GLN A 51 13.46 -21.39 -18.08
N GLU A 52 14.35 -22.14 -17.47
CA GLU A 52 14.00 -23.13 -16.45
C GLU A 52 13.30 -22.49 -15.26
N VAL A 53 13.77 -21.34 -14.78
CA VAL A 53 13.09 -20.61 -13.70
C VAL A 53 11.67 -20.23 -14.10
N GLN A 54 11.47 -19.69 -15.31
CA GLN A 54 10.14 -19.31 -15.79
C GLN A 54 9.20 -20.51 -15.91
N ASP A 55 9.68 -21.63 -16.43
CA ASP A 55 8.90 -22.86 -16.59
C ASP A 55 8.55 -23.45 -15.22
N CYS A 56 9.48 -23.46 -14.27
CA CYS A 56 9.22 -23.85 -12.88
C CYS A 56 8.18 -22.98 -12.22
N LEU A 57 8.27 -21.64 -12.38
CA LEU A 57 7.28 -20.71 -11.79
C LEU A 57 5.88 -20.94 -12.35
N ARG A 58 5.76 -21.18 -13.66
CA ARG A 58 4.47 -21.52 -14.30
C ARG A 58 3.90 -22.82 -13.75
N LEU A 59 4.72 -23.87 -13.71
CA LEU A 59 4.31 -25.20 -13.19
C LEU A 59 3.90 -25.10 -11.72
N LEU A 60 4.69 -24.45 -10.88
CA LEU A 60 4.40 -24.26 -9.47
C LEU A 60 3.07 -23.52 -9.27
N LYS A 61 2.78 -22.51 -10.10
CA LYS A 61 1.51 -21.76 -10.04
C LYS A 61 0.31 -22.62 -10.42
N VAL A 62 0.46 -23.52 -11.38
CA VAL A 62 -0.59 -24.50 -11.75
C VAL A 62 -0.85 -25.49 -10.61
N LEU A 63 0.23 -26.01 -9.99
CA LEU A 63 0.13 -26.99 -8.91
C LEU A 63 -0.30 -26.39 -7.55
N ASN A 64 -0.08 -25.11 -7.36
CA ASN A 64 -0.46 -24.36 -6.17
C ASN A 64 -1.01 -22.98 -6.59
N PRO A 65 -2.32 -22.86 -6.85
CA PRO A 65 -2.95 -21.61 -7.23
C PRO A 65 -2.78 -20.48 -6.21
N ASP A 66 -2.61 -20.82 -4.93
CA ASP A 66 -2.38 -19.83 -3.84
C ASP A 66 -0.95 -19.30 -3.80
N LEU A 67 -0.04 -19.87 -4.57
CA LEU A 67 1.36 -19.47 -4.60
C LEU A 67 1.51 -18.00 -5.07
N ALA A 68 2.20 -17.19 -4.27
CA ALA A 68 2.68 -15.90 -4.75
C ALA A 68 3.87 -16.12 -5.68
N VAL A 69 3.78 -15.61 -6.91
CA VAL A 69 4.85 -15.69 -7.91
C VAL A 69 5.38 -14.29 -8.22
N GLY A 70 6.70 -14.17 -8.31
CA GLY A 70 7.37 -12.93 -8.66
C GLY A 70 7.56 -11.98 -7.49
N PHE A 71 7.90 -10.74 -7.78
CA PHE A 71 8.27 -9.73 -6.82
C PHE A 71 7.32 -8.53 -6.94
N PRO A 72 6.23 -8.47 -6.16
CA PRO A 72 5.24 -7.39 -6.28
C PRO A 72 5.84 -6.00 -5.96
N LYS A 73 6.69 -5.86 -4.94
CA LYS A 73 7.35 -4.59 -4.55
C LYS A 73 6.45 -3.35 -4.65
N GLY A 74 5.22 -3.44 -4.16
CA GLY A 74 4.22 -2.38 -4.30
C GLY A 74 3.66 -2.26 -5.72
N SER A 75 3.73 -3.30 -6.55
CA SER A 75 3.19 -3.30 -7.91
C SER A 75 1.68 -3.14 -7.92
N ARG A 76 1.19 -2.39 -8.91
CA ARG A 76 -0.24 -2.26 -9.17
C ARG A 76 -0.83 -3.61 -9.58
N LEU A 77 -1.98 -3.95 -9.02
CA LEU A 77 -2.74 -5.11 -9.42
C LEU A 77 -3.38 -4.87 -10.80
N PRO A 78 -3.54 -5.93 -11.62
CA PRO A 78 -4.16 -5.81 -12.95
C PRO A 78 -5.69 -5.72 -12.85
N LEU A 79 -6.19 -4.78 -12.06
CA LEU A 79 -7.61 -4.53 -11.86
C LEU A 79 -8.10 -3.49 -12.86
N GLN A 80 -9.36 -3.64 -13.30
CA GLN A 80 -9.98 -2.80 -14.32
C GLN A 80 -10.44 -1.45 -13.75
N ASN A 81 -11.23 -1.51 -12.66
CA ASN A 81 -11.91 -0.35 -12.10
C ASN A 81 -11.31 0.16 -10.79
N LEU A 82 -10.29 -0.50 -10.26
CA LEU A 82 -9.62 -0.16 -9.00
C LEU A 82 -8.17 0.30 -9.24
N PRO A 83 -7.95 1.49 -9.80
CA PRO A 83 -6.66 1.87 -10.40
C PRO A 83 -5.50 2.00 -9.42
N ASN A 84 -5.73 2.32 -8.16
CA ASN A 84 -4.69 2.55 -7.14
C ASN A 84 -4.50 1.35 -6.19
N THR A 85 -4.89 0.15 -6.64
CA THR A 85 -4.72 -1.07 -5.83
C THR A 85 -3.35 -1.67 -6.02
N ARG A 86 -2.62 -1.86 -4.92
CA ARG A 86 -1.25 -2.39 -4.90
C ARG A 86 -1.04 -3.39 -3.77
N ASP A 87 -0.20 -4.39 -4.04
CA ASP A 87 0.31 -5.32 -3.02
C ASP A 87 1.60 -4.75 -2.41
N LEU A 88 1.63 -4.58 -1.10
CA LEU A 88 2.82 -4.14 -0.36
C LEU A 88 3.86 -5.25 -0.18
N GLY A 89 3.57 -6.45 -0.65
CA GLY A 89 4.47 -7.60 -0.58
C GLY A 89 5.83 -7.33 -1.20
N ALA A 90 6.84 -8.03 -0.72
CA ALA A 90 8.24 -7.94 -1.10
C ALA A 90 8.92 -6.58 -0.86
N LEU A 91 8.28 -5.60 -0.23
CA LEU A 91 8.99 -4.45 0.33
C LEU A 91 9.93 -4.93 1.43
N MET A 92 11.16 -4.44 1.43
CA MET A 92 12.22 -4.89 2.33
C MET A 92 12.30 -3.99 3.56
N THR A 93 12.45 -4.59 4.72
CA THR A 93 12.74 -3.91 5.98
C THR A 93 14.24 -3.57 6.11
N GLU A 94 14.60 -2.75 7.10
CA GLU A 94 16.01 -2.44 7.41
C GLU A 94 16.79 -3.69 7.81
N ASP A 95 16.14 -4.66 8.45
CA ASP A 95 16.74 -5.94 8.87
C ASP A 95 16.84 -6.98 7.72
N GLY A 96 16.46 -6.60 6.49
CA GLY A 96 16.53 -7.48 5.32
C GLY A 96 15.41 -8.50 5.19
N LEU A 97 14.39 -8.44 6.03
CA LEU A 97 13.17 -9.22 5.87
C LEU A 97 12.27 -8.60 4.78
N HIS A 98 11.31 -9.36 4.29
CA HIS A 98 10.36 -8.89 3.30
C HIS A 98 8.93 -8.97 3.80
N ILE A 99 8.09 -8.01 3.41
CA ILE A 99 6.64 -8.14 3.62
C ILE A 99 6.13 -9.33 2.82
N LEU A 100 5.33 -10.17 3.47
CA LEU A 100 4.69 -11.32 2.82
C LEU A 100 3.80 -10.85 1.66
N PRO A 101 4.01 -11.34 0.43
CA PRO A 101 3.10 -11.06 -0.69
C PRO A 101 1.68 -11.55 -0.40
N ARG A 102 0.71 -10.86 -1.01
CA ARG A 102 -0.73 -11.18 -0.91
C ARG A 102 -1.27 -11.17 0.52
N LYS A 103 -0.74 -10.28 1.38
CA LYS A 103 -1.21 -10.10 2.74
C LYS A 103 -1.74 -8.70 3.00
N LEU A 104 -1.07 -7.69 2.49
CA LEU A 104 -1.38 -6.29 2.74
C LEU A 104 -1.55 -5.57 1.41
N LEU A 105 -2.78 -5.22 1.11
CA LEU A 105 -3.15 -4.49 -0.11
C LEU A 105 -3.65 -3.10 0.27
N ARG A 106 -3.18 -2.08 -0.44
CA ARG A 106 -3.72 -0.72 -0.36
C ARG A 106 -4.51 -0.40 -1.60
N SER A 107 -5.58 0.41 -1.50
CA SER A 107 -6.45 0.72 -2.63
C SER A 107 -7.07 2.11 -2.55
N GLY A 108 -7.65 2.58 -3.65
CA GLY A 108 -8.75 3.51 -3.69
C GLY A 108 -10.08 2.82 -3.35
N GLU A 109 -11.21 3.53 -3.45
CA GLU A 109 -12.53 3.00 -3.14
C GLU A 109 -12.86 1.72 -3.95
N ILE A 110 -13.51 0.77 -3.30
CA ILE A 110 -13.96 -0.50 -3.90
C ILE A 110 -15.41 -0.31 -4.38
N TYR A 111 -15.59 0.70 -5.22
CA TYR A 111 -16.88 1.05 -5.81
C TYR A 111 -16.85 0.79 -7.31
N HIS A 112 -17.88 0.11 -7.81
CA HIS A 112 -17.94 -0.38 -9.20
C HIS A 112 -16.79 -1.32 -9.59
N ALA A 113 -16.34 -2.16 -8.64
CA ALA A 113 -15.45 -3.25 -8.96
C ALA A 113 -16.09 -4.16 -10.02
N SER A 114 -15.35 -4.49 -11.08
CA SER A 114 -15.84 -5.43 -12.07
C SER A 114 -15.90 -6.86 -11.48
N ILE A 115 -16.65 -7.76 -12.13
CA ILE A 115 -16.66 -9.17 -11.76
C ILE A 115 -15.23 -9.74 -11.79
N ALA A 116 -14.43 -9.32 -12.77
CA ALA A 116 -13.02 -9.72 -12.86
C ALA A 116 -12.20 -9.18 -11.68
N ASP A 117 -12.40 -7.93 -11.27
CA ASP A 117 -11.72 -7.34 -10.12
C ASP A 117 -12.06 -8.08 -8.83
N THR A 118 -13.36 -8.32 -8.60
CA THR A 118 -13.84 -9.06 -7.43
C THR A 118 -13.27 -10.47 -7.39
N ARG A 119 -13.20 -11.15 -8.53
CA ARG A 119 -12.62 -12.48 -8.65
C ARG A 119 -11.13 -12.49 -8.34
N ILE A 120 -10.36 -11.55 -8.87
CA ILE A 120 -8.93 -11.41 -8.57
C ILE A 120 -8.73 -11.18 -7.07
N LEU A 121 -9.48 -10.27 -6.45
CA LEU A 121 -9.36 -9.99 -5.02
C LEU A 121 -9.73 -11.20 -4.16
N SER A 122 -10.82 -11.90 -4.48
CA SER A 122 -11.32 -13.04 -3.69
C SER A 122 -10.55 -14.34 -3.93
N GLU A 123 -10.28 -14.70 -5.19
CA GLU A 123 -9.69 -15.99 -5.54
C GLU A 123 -8.16 -15.95 -5.57
N GLU A 124 -7.55 -14.91 -6.21
CA GLU A 124 -6.11 -14.86 -6.34
C GLU A 124 -5.41 -14.29 -5.10
N TYR A 125 -5.99 -13.23 -4.51
CA TYR A 125 -5.44 -12.58 -3.33
C TYR A 125 -6.03 -13.10 -2.03
N ASN A 126 -7.11 -13.87 -2.10
CA ASN A 126 -7.82 -14.40 -0.93
C ASN A 126 -8.12 -13.29 0.10
N VAL A 127 -8.68 -12.17 -0.38
CA VAL A 127 -9.10 -11.06 0.49
C VAL A 127 -10.17 -11.55 1.45
N LYS A 128 -9.97 -11.34 2.74
CA LYS A 128 -10.90 -11.71 3.82
C LYS A 128 -11.26 -10.53 4.71
N THR A 129 -10.55 -9.42 4.57
CA THR A 129 -10.80 -8.23 5.37
C THR A 129 -10.68 -6.98 4.50
N VAL A 130 -11.67 -6.10 4.59
CA VAL A 130 -11.66 -4.75 4.01
C VAL A 130 -11.72 -3.74 5.15
N ILE A 131 -10.85 -2.73 5.09
CA ILE A 131 -10.81 -1.63 6.04
C ILE A 131 -11.03 -0.33 5.27
N ASP A 132 -12.17 0.32 5.50
CA ASP A 132 -12.57 1.56 4.82
C ASP A 132 -12.29 2.78 5.69
N PHE A 133 -11.40 3.67 5.22
CA PHE A 133 -11.03 4.92 5.87
C PHE A 133 -11.90 6.12 5.49
N ARG A 134 -12.91 5.92 4.65
CA ARG A 134 -13.81 6.97 4.20
C ARG A 134 -14.76 7.42 5.29
N SER A 135 -15.27 8.63 5.18
CA SER A 135 -16.33 9.11 6.05
C SER A 135 -17.66 8.40 5.76
N ALA A 136 -18.60 8.50 6.70
CA ALA A 136 -19.94 7.94 6.52
C ALA A 136 -20.65 8.54 5.30
N ALA A 137 -20.44 9.84 5.01
CA ALA A 137 -21.02 10.51 3.85
C ALA A 137 -20.44 9.99 2.52
N GLU A 138 -19.12 9.75 2.45
CA GLU A 138 -18.48 9.15 1.27
C GLU A 138 -18.99 7.72 1.04
N VAL A 139 -19.07 6.90 2.09
CA VAL A 139 -19.59 5.51 2.02
C VAL A 139 -21.04 5.49 1.57
N LYS A 140 -21.89 6.37 2.12
CA LYS A 140 -23.29 6.47 1.71
C LYS A 140 -23.45 6.82 0.23
N LYS A 141 -22.58 7.69 -0.29
CA LYS A 141 -22.60 8.13 -1.70
C LYS A 141 -22.13 7.04 -2.66
N LYS A 142 -21.10 6.29 -2.27
CA LYS A 142 -20.46 5.26 -3.06
C LYS A 142 -20.11 4.06 -2.17
N PRO A 143 -21.07 3.20 -1.85
CA PRO A 143 -20.81 2.02 -1.02
C PRO A 143 -19.84 1.08 -1.75
N ASP A 144 -18.99 0.38 -0.99
CA ASP A 144 -18.15 -0.66 -1.55
C ASP A 144 -18.98 -1.83 -2.06
N ASP A 145 -18.49 -2.48 -3.12
CA ASP A 145 -19.06 -3.73 -3.60
C ASP A 145 -18.77 -4.84 -2.58
N ILE A 146 -19.83 -5.52 -2.14
CA ILE A 146 -19.75 -6.55 -1.12
C ILE A 146 -19.17 -7.83 -1.73
N MET A 147 -18.09 -8.32 -1.13
CA MET A 147 -17.51 -9.63 -1.45
C MET A 147 -17.93 -10.67 -0.40
N ALA A 148 -18.39 -11.83 -0.87
CA ALA A 148 -18.85 -12.89 0.03
C ALA A 148 -17.71 -13.42 0.94
N GLY A 149 -17.98 -13.58 2.23
CA GLY A 149 -17.03 -14.10 3.21
C GLY A 149 -15.88 -13.13 3.54
N VAL A 150 -16.09 -11.83 3.33
CA VAL A 150 -15.17 -10.76 3.68
C VAL A 150 -15.73 -9.97 4.87
N GLU A 151 -14.89 -9.71 5.87
CA GLU A 151 -15.20 -8.83 7.00
C GLU A 151 -14.92 -7.39 6.64
N TYR A 152 -15.85 -6.49 6.94
CA TYR A 152 -15.73 -5.05 6.67
C TYR A 152 -15.59 -4.26 7.95
N TYR A 153 -14.52 -3.46 8.03
CA TYR A 153 -14.26 -2.54 9.12
C TYR A 153 -14.36 -1.10 8.62
N HIS A 154 -15.35 -0.36 9.06
CA HIS A 154 -15.44 1.07 8.83
C HIS A 154 -14.63 1.81 9.90
N ILE A 155 -13.54 2.46 9.47
CA ILE A 155 -12.59 3.19 10.33
C ILE A 155 -12.35 4.58 9.73
N PRO A 156 -13.31 5.51 9.82
CA PRO A 156 -13.20 6.84 9.23
C PRO A 156 -12.04 7.61 9.87
N ILE A 157 -11.01 7.92 9.07
CA ILE A 157 -9.80 8.61 9.57
C ILE A 157 -10.07 10.07 9.92
N ARG A 158 -11.09 10.68 9.33
CA ARG A 158 -11.45 12.08 9.58
C ARG A 158 -12.87 12.18 10.08
N ASP A 159 -13.04 13.06 11.07
CA ASP A 159 -14.35 13.49 11.53
C ASP A 159 -14.83 14.61 10.59
N GLU A 160 -15.65 14.25 9.60
CA GLU A 160 -16.15 15.20 8.59
C GLU A 160 -17.27 16.09 9.09
N GLU A 161 -17.92 15.79 10.19
CA GLU A 161 -18.94 16.67 10.79
C GLU A 161 -18.36 18.03 11.17
N ARG A 162 -17.03 18.11 11.35
CA ARG A 162 -16.30 19.35 11.62
C ARG A 162 -15.91 20.16 10.38
N SER A 163 -16.08 19.61 9.17
CA SER A 163 -15.63 20.26 7.93
C SER A 163 -16.82 20.61 7.05
N GLY A 164 -17.43 21.79 7.29
CA GLY A 164 -18.63 22.24 6.57
C GLY A 164 -18.48 22.51 5.06
N ASN A 165 -17.25 22.49 4.52
CA ASN A 165 -17.02 22.86 3.11
C ASN A 165 -16.82 21.63 2.23
N SER A 166 -17.45 21.63 1.05
CA SER A 166 -17.21 20.61 0.04
C SER A 166 -15.73 20.60 -0.41
N PHE A 167 -15.27 19.46 -0.96
CA PHE A 167 -13.92 19.36 -1.50
C PHE A 167 -13.64 20.45 -2.54
N PHE A 168 -14.62 20.75 -3.40
CA PHE A 168 -14.54 21.81 -4.39
C PHE A 168 -14.34 23.19 -3.78
N GLU A 169 -15.14 23.55 -2.77
CA GLU A 169 -15.01 24.85 -2.08
C GLU A 169 -13.62 24.98 -1.45
N ARG A 170 -13.08 23.91 -0.90
CA ARG A 170 -11.72 23.90 -0.34
C ARG A 170 -10.66 24.14 -1.41
N VAL A 171 -10.74 23.49 -2.58
CA VAL A 171 -9.83 23.73 -3.71
C VAL A 171 -9.90 25.19 -4.16
N MET A 172 -11.13 25.71 -4.33
CA MET A 172 -11.34 27.07 -4.84
C MET A 172 -10.93 28.15 -3.82
N SER A 173 -10.91 27.84 -2.54
CA SER A 173 -10.48 28.79 -1.49
C SER A 173 -8.95 28.88 -1.31
N CYS A 174 -8.18 28.00 -1.95
CA CYS A 174 -6.72 28.02 -1.79
C CYS A 174 -6.01 29.13 -2.57
N TYR A 175 -6.60 29.64 -3.65
CA TYR A 175 -6.06 30.76 -4.45
C TYR A 175 -4.60 30.63 -4.88
N GLY A 176 -4.13 29.40 -5.13
CA GLY A 176 -2.74 29.09 -5.47
C GLY A 176 -1.91 28.50 -4.32
N ASP A 177 -2.43 28.47 -3.10
CA ASP A 177 -1.76 27.92 -1.90
C ASP A 177 -2.11 26.44 -1.63
N GLY A 178 -2.63 25.74 -2.62
CA GLY A 178 -3.08 24.33 -2.49
C GLY A 178 -2.04 23.39 -1.90
N GLU A 179 -0.75 23.60 -2.23
CA GLU A 179 0.33 22.78 -1.65
C GLU A 179 0.50 23.00 -0.15
N ARG A 180 0.42 24.24 0.30
CA ARG A 180 0.46 24.57 1.74
C ARG A 180 -0.73 23.94 2.45
N TYR A 181 -1.93 24.09 1.88
CA TYR A 181 -3.14 23.48 2.42
C TYR A 181 -2.98 21.96 2.55
N MET A 182 -2.44 21.28 1.54
CA MET A 182 -2.22 19.82 1.58
C MET A 182 -1.20 19.43 2.65
N ARG A 183 -0.10 20.16 2.82
CA ARG A 183 0.84 19.90 3.92
C ARG A 183 0.19 19.98 5.30
N GLU A 184 -0.62 21.03 5.54
CA GLU A 184 -1.38 21.16 6.79
C GLU A 184 -2.39 20.03 6.96
N ARG A 185 -3.03 19.60 5.87
CA ARG A 185 -3.92 18.43 5.86
C ARG A 185 -3.18 17.15 6.25
N TYR A 186 -1.99 16.89 5.70
CA TYR A 186 -1.17 15.72 6.07
C TYR A 186 -0.69 15.82 7.52
N ARG A 187 -0.33 16.99 7.97
CA ARG A 187 -0.01 17.23 9.38
C ARG A 187 -1.21 16.87 10.27
N SER A 188 -2.40 17.34 9.94
CA SER A 188 -3.61 17.04 10.73
C SER A 188 -3.91 15.55 10.82
N LEU A 189 -3.64 14.75 9.78
CA LEU A 189 -3.87 13.30 9.82
C LEU A 189 -3.10 12.58 10.94
N ILE A 190 -1.99 13.15 11.40
CA ILE A 190 -1.11 12.53 12.42
C ILE A 190 -0.93 13.37 13.69
N THR A 191 -1.67 14.46 13.84
CA THR A 191 -1.69 15.31 15.05
C THR A 191 -3.07 15.37 15.68
N ASP A 192 -4.13 15.21 14.89
CA ASP A 192 -5.50 15.18 15.38
C ASP A 192 -5.78 13.90 16.16
N GLU A 193 -6.35 14.02 17.37
CA GLU A 193 -6.58 12.88 18.26
C GLU A 193 -7.56 11.86 17.68
N TYR A 194 -8.58 12.33 16.97
CA TYR A 194 -9.54 11.43 16.35
C TYR A 194 -8.85 10.58 15.28
N SER A 195 -8.11 11.21 14.35
CA SER A 195 -7.35 10.53 13.30
C SER A 195 -6.36 9.52 13.88
N LEU A 196 -5.63 9.89 14.94
CA LEU A 196 -4.69 9.01 15.61
C LEU A 196 -5.36 7.79 16.25
N LYS A 197 -6.52 7.96 16.90
CA LYS A 197 -7.31 6.84 17.44
C LYS A 197 -7.76 5.89 16.33
N GLN A 198 -8.16 6.42 15.17
CA GLN A 198 -8.57 5.57 14.04
C GLN A 198 -7.39 4.82 13.41
N TYR A 199 -6.21 5.44 13.28
CA TYR A 199 -5.02 4.72 12.84
C TYR A 199 -4.54 3.67 13.87
N ALA A 200 -4.69 3.93 15.16
CA ALA A 200 -4.44 2.92 16.19
C ALA A 200 -5.38 1.73 16.04
N ARG A 201 -6.68 1.98 15.83
CA ARG A 201 -7.67 0.93 15.55
C ARG A 201 -7.36 0.16 14.27
N PHE A 202 -6.88 0.83 13.23
CA PHE A 202 -6.43 0.17 12.00
C PHE A 202 -5.30 -0.85 12.29
N LEU A 203 -4.27 -0.46 13.03
CA LEU A 203 -3.18 -1.36 13.41
C LEU A 203 -3.65 -2.50 14.31
N ASP A 204 -4.60 -2.23 15.22
CA ASP A 204 -5.21 -3.25 16.07
C ASP A 204 -5.99 -4.29 15.24
N VAL A 205 -6.79 -3.87 14.26
CA VAL A 205 -7.47 -4.79 13.34
C VAL A 205 -6.44 -5.67 12.61
N LEU A 206 -5.35 -5.09 12.11
CA LEU A 206 -4.29 -5.85 11.44
C LEU A 206 -3.65 -6.90 12.35
N LEU A 207 -3.51 -6.63 13.64
CA LEU A 207 -3.04 -7.63 14.63
C LEU A 207 -4.00 -8.82 14.74
N HIS A 208 -5.31 -8.58 14.71
CA HIS A 208 -6.34 -9.57 15.00
C HIS A 208 -6.90 -10.30 13.76
N VAL A 209 -6.61 -9.85 12.53
CA VAL A 209 -6.98 -10.59 11.31
C VAL A 209 -6.43 -12.01 11.36
N LYS A 210 -7.28 -13.01 11.17
CA LYS A 210 -6.90 -14.43 11.29
C LYS A 210 -6.36 -15.00 9.97
N ASN A 211 -7.01 -14.72 8.86
CA ASN A 211 -6.79 -15.38 7.58
C ASN A 211 -6.81 -14.39 6.41
N GLY A 212 -6.25 -14.83 5.27
CA GLY A 212 -6.35 -14.14 4.00
C GLY A 212 -5.53 -12.87 3.90
N ALA A 213 -5.85 -12.05 2.92
CA ALA A 213 -5.31 -10.72 2.71
C ALA A 213 -6.24 -9.65 3.29
N VAL A 214 -5.65 -8.52 3.62
CA VAL A 214 -6.36 -7.30 4.03
C VAL A 214 -6.24 -6.28 2.92
N VAL A 215 -7.35 -5.69 2.49
CA VAL A 215 -7.38 -4.47 1.68
C VAL A 215 -7.76 -3.31 2.58
N PHE A 216 -6.98 -2.25 2.61
CA PHE A 216 -7.35 -1.02 3.27
C PHE A 216 -7.33 0.14 2.27
N HIS A 217 -8.33 1.01 2.35
CA HIS A 217 -8.57 2.00 1.31
C HIS A 217 -9.20 3.29 1.82
N SER A 218 -9.20 4.29 0.95
CA SER A 218 -9.98 5.53 1.05
C SER A 218 -10.53 5.87 -0.33
N THR A 219 -11.04 7.07 -0.57
CA THR A 219 -11.66 7.43 -1.86
C THR A 219 -10.71 7.23 -3.04
N THR A 220 -9.56 7.87 -3.05
CA THR A 220 -8.55 7.77 -4.11
C THR A 220 -7.30 6.98 -3.68
N GLY A 221 -7.18 6.67 -2.39
CA GLY A 221 -6.15 5.78 -1.85
C GLY A 221 -4.76 6.40 -1.70
N GLU A 222 -4.62 7.74 -1.84
CA GLU A 222 -3.34 8.44 -1.73
C GLU A 222 -3.10 9.08 -0.37
N ASP A 223 -4.04 9.88 0.17
CA ASP A 223 -3.85 10.65 1.41
C ASP A 223 -4.01 9.77 2.67
N ARG A 224 -5.26 9.46 3.05
CA ARG A 224 -5.58 8.67 4.26
C ARG A 224 -4.94 7.29 4.21
N THR A 225 -5.08 6.62 3.09
CA THR A 225 -4.45 5.31 2.84
C THR A 225 -2.93 5.44 2.76
N GLY A 226 -2.41 6.50 2.16
CA GLY A 226 -0.97 6.77 2.08
C GLY A 226 -0.33 6.94 3.44
N VAL A 227 -0.94 7.73 4.33
CA VAL A 227 -0.48 7.91 5.72
C VAL A 227 -0.63 6.60 6.51
N GLY A 228 -1.78 5.91 6.40
CA GLY A 228 -1.98 4.60 7.04
C GLY A 228 -0.94 3.56 6.58
N THR A 229 -0.62 3.55 5.29
CA THR A 229 0.46 2.72 4.74
C THR A 229 1.81 3.09 5.33
N ALA A 230 2.14 4.37 5.42
CA ALA A 230 3.41 4.83 5.99
C ALA A 230 3.55 4.39 7.45
N LEU A 231 2.51 4.55 8.26
CA LEU A 231 2.51 4.14 9.67
C LEU A 231 2.67 2.62 9.82
N LEU A 232 1.97 1.83 9.00
CA LEU A 232 2.11 0.37 8.98
C LEU A 232 3.52 -0.06 8.55
N LEU A 233 4.04 0.51 7.47
CA LEU A 233 5.38 0.18 6.97
C LEU A 233 6.47 0.55 7.98
N PHE A 234 6.33 1.65 8.70
CA PHE A 234 7.19 2.00 9.82
C PHE A 234 7.11 0.96 10.96
N ALA A 235 5.89 0.54 11.32
CA ALA A 235 5.71 -0.49 12.36
C ALA A 235 6.37 -1.82 11.98
N LEU A 236 6.45 -2.11 10.68
CA LEU A 236 7.13 -3.29 10.13
C LEU A 236 8.65 -3.08 9.93
N GLY A 237 9.20 -1.89 10.15
CA GLY A 237 10.63 -1.60 10.01
C GLY A 237 11.08 -1.34 8.55
N VAL A 238 10.18 -0.89 7.69
CA VAL A 238 10.52 -0.52 6.30
C VAL A 238 11.18 0.86 6.29
N PRO A 239 12.29 1.07 5.53
CA PRO A 239 13.00 2.34 5.45
C PRO A 239 12.15 3.48 4.87
N LYS A 240 12.32 4.70 5.39
CA LYS A 240 11.65 5.93 4.93
C LYS A 240 11.65 6.09 3.41
N GLU A 241 12.78 5.83 2.78
CA GLU A 241 12.93 5.98 1.32
C GLU A 241 12.06 4.99 0.54
N THR A 242 11.89 3.77 1.05
CA THR A 242 10.99 2.78 0.47
C THR A 242 9.53 3.19 0.65
N ILE A 243 9.18 3.74 1.82
CA ILE A 243 7.84 4.28 2.10
C ILE A 243 7.53 5.45 1.15
N ARG A 244 8.47 6.40 0.99
CA ARG A 244 8.31 7.54 0.07
C ARG A 244 8.09 7.06 -1.37
N ARG A 245 8.89 6.10 -1.84
CA ARG A 245 8.74 5.53 -3.20
C ARG A 245 7.39 4.85 -3.40
N ASP A 246 6.90 4.09 -2.43
CA ASP A 246 5.56 3.50 -2.53
C ASP A 246 4.48 4.60 -2.60
N TYR A 247 4.58 5.62 -1.74
CA TYR A 247 3.65 6.73 -1.72
C TYR A 247 3.57 7.45 -3.07
N MET A 248 4.73 7.79 -3.68
CA MET A 248 4.82 8.48 -4.97
C MET A 248 4.24 7.67 -6.15
N ARG A 249 4.15 6.35 -6.03
CA ARG A 249 3.51 5.47 -7.04
C ARG A 249 2.00 5.69 -7.18
N SER A 250 1.39 6.50 -6.35
CA SER A 250 -0.02 6.89 -6.52
C SER A 250 -0.22 7.82 -7.71
N ASN A 251 0.75 8.64 -8.09
CA ASN A 251 0.61 9.64 -9.17
C ASN A 251 0.15 9.06 -10.51
N PRO A 252 0.73 7.97 -11.05
CA PRO A 252 0.24 7.39 -12.29
C PRO A 252 -1.22 6.92 -12.23
N CYS A 253 -1.71 6.59 -11.04
CA CYS A 253 -3.10 6.14 -10.84
C CYS A 253 -4.09 7.31 -10.75
N LEU A 254 -3.61 8.52 -10.45
CA LEU A 254 -4.41 9.74 -10.29
C LEU A 254 -4.43 10.60 -11.57
N GLU A 255 -3.64 10.23 -12.57
CA GLU A 255 -3.42 11.06 -13.76
C GLU A 255 -4.71 11.31 -14.55
N GLU A 256 -5.54 10.30 -14.73
CA GLU A 256 -6.79 10.43 -15.50
C GLU A 256 -7.80 11.32 -14.77
N GLU A 257 -7.90 11.22 -13.45
CA GLU A 257 -8.76 12.08 -12.66
C GLU A 257 -8.28 13.53 -12.72
N LEU A 258 -6.98 13.77 -12.59
CA LEU A 258 -6.41 15.09 -12.77
C LEU A 258 -6.68 15.66 -14.16
N LYS A 259 -6.53 14.87 -15.24
CA LYS A 259 -6.86 15.29 -16.61
C LYS A 259 -8.33 15.66 -16.77
N TYR A 260 -9.22 14.86 -16.17
CA TYR A 260 -10.66 15.15 -16.16
C TYR A 260 -10.95 16.49 -15.46
N MET A 261 -10.40 16.71 -14.27
CA MET A 261 -10.61 17.92 -13.49
C MET A 261 -10.02 19.17 -14.18
N ARG A 262 -8.84 19.05 -14.81
CA ARG A 262 -8.25 20.14 -15.61
C ARG A 262 -9.18 20.58 -16.74
N ARG A 263 -9.80 19.63 -17.44
CA ARG A 263 -10.78 19.93 -18.51
C ARG A 263 -12.04 20.58 -17.95
N LEU A 264 -12.60 20.00 -16.89
CA LEU A 264 -13.82 20.49 -16.24
C LEU A 264 -13.70 21.96 -15.79
N TYR A 265 -12.56 22.34 -15.18
CA TYR A 265 -12.31 23.69 -14.67
C TYR A 265 -11.58 24.59 -15.67
N ARG A 266 -11.37 24.14 -16.90
CA ARG A 266 -10.61 24.87 -17.93
C ARG A 266 -9.28 25.39 -17.40
N ALA A 267 -8.61 24.59 -16.57
CA ALA A 267 -7.43 24.99 -15.81
C ALA A 267 -6.19 25.20 -16.69
N ASP A 268 -6.18 24.69 -17.91
CA ASP A 268 -5.06 24.83 -18.86
C ASP A 268 -5.00 26.21 -19.54
N ARG A 269 -5.97 27.09 -19.31
CA ARG A 269 -5.95 28.43 -19.83
C ARG A 269 -4.95 29.29 -19.04
N PRO A 270 -4.18 30.19 -19.67
CA PRO A 270 -3.16 31.01 -19.03
C PRO A 270 -3.69 31.80 -17.80
N GLU A 271 -4.92 32.34 -17.91
CA GLU A 271 -5.58 33.06 -16.82
C GLU A 271 -5.92 32.19 -15.59
N ASN A 272 -5.93 30.87 -15.74
CA ASN A 272 -6.27 29.90 -14.69
C ASN A 272 -5.05 29.21 -14.07
N SER A 273 -3.85 29.74 -14.22
CA SER A 273 -2.61 29.13 -13.74
C SER A 273 -2.64 28.78 -12.24
N ARG A 274 -3.26 29.61 -11.40
CA ARG A 274 -3.46 29.34 -9.96
C ARG A 274 -4.37 28.12 -9.74
N LYS A 275 -5.50 28.04 -10.46
CA LYS A 275 -6.38 26.88 -10.40
C LYS A 275 -5.67 25.60 -10.81
N LEU A 276 -4.83 25.64 -11.85
CA LEU A 276 -4.02 24.49 -12.26
C LEU A 276 -3.06 24.07 -11.16
N ALA A 277 -2.42 25.03 -10.48
CA ALA A 277 -1.52 24.75 -9.35
C ALA A 277 -2.28 24.06 -8.21
N ASP A 278 -3.46 24.58 -7.85
CA ASP A 278 -4.31 23.99 -6.80
C ASP A 278 -4.81 22.59 -7.20
N LEU A 279 -5.32 22.39 -8.41
CA LEU A 279 -5.72 21.08 -8.89
C LEU A 279 -4.58 20.08 -8.85
N LYS A 280 -3.37 20.45 -9.29
CA LYS A 280 -2.18 19.60 -9.16
C LYS A 280 -1.84 19.30 -7.69
N ALA A 281 -1.99 20.28 -6.80
CA ALA A 281 -1.74 20.05 -5.38
C ALA A 281 -2.72 19.03 -4.77
N PHE A 282 -3.97 19.01 -5.21
CA PHE A 282 -5.02 18.12 -4.67
C PHE A 282 -5.09 16.75 -5.35
N TYR A 283 -4.73 16.65 -6.64
CA TYR A 283 -4.83 15.41 -7.42
C TYR A 283 -3.48 14.78 -7.77
N GLN A 284 -2.42 15.25 -7.15
CA GLN A 284 -1.10 14.62 -7.21
C GLN A 284 -0.50 14.53 -5.82
N VAL A 285 0.16 13.42 -5.53
CA VAL A 285 0.97 13.35 -4.33
C VAL A 285 2.33 14.00 -4.58
N LYS A 286 2.86 14.66 -3.54
CA LYS A 286 4.20 15.28 -3.54
C LYS A 286 5.00 14.75 -2.36
N GLU A 287 6.32 14.67 -2.54
CA GLU A 287 7.22 14.28 -1.44
C GLU A 287 7.07 15.21 -0.23
N SER A 288 6.81 16.51 -0.46
CA SER A 288 6.59 17.48 0.60
C SER A 288 5.43 17.10 1.54
N TYR A 289 4.42 16.37 1.06
CA TYR A 289 3.28 15.96 1.88
C TYR A 289 3.67 14.84 2.84
N ILE A 290 4.24 13.75 2.32
CA ILE A 290 4.65 12.64 3.17
C ILE A 290 5.85 13.01 4.06
N ASN A 291 6.72 13.91 3.61
CA ASN A 291 7.80 14.45 4.44
C ASN A 291 7.26 15.25 5.63
N THR A 292 6.11 15.95 5.49
CA THR A 292 5.45 16.57 6.64
C THR A 292 5.08 15.54 7.72
N VAL A 293 4.61 14.36 7.31
CA VAL A 293 4.33 13.25 8.24
C VAL A 293 5.61 12.79 8.93
N PHE A 294 6.68 12.59 8.18
CA PHE A 294 7.97 12.17 8.74
C PHE A 294 8.55 13.21 9.70
N ASP A 295 8.44 14.50 9.36
CA ASP A 295 8.91 15.58 10.21
C ASP A 295 8.17 15.65 11.56
N VAL A 296 6.86 15.51 11.56
CA VAL A 296 6.07 15.43 12.80
C VAL A 296 6.48 14.25 13.66
N ILE A 297 6.69 13.08 13.07
CA ILE A 297 7.12 11.88 13.77
C ILE A 297 8.50 12.10 14.41
N GLU A 298 9.45 12.61 13.65
CA GLU A 298 10.85 12.74 14.10
C GLU A 298 11.05 13.94 15.03
N LYS A 299 10.63 15.14 14.58
CA LYS A 299 10.98 16.39 15.26
C LYS A 299 10.07 16.70 16.45
N GLU A 300 8.77 16.32 16.35
CA GLU A 300 7.80 16.68 17.37
C GLU A 300 7.50 15.53 18.34
N ASN A 301 7.72 14.28 17.92
CA ASN A 301 7.44 13.11 18.74
C ASN A 301 8.68 12.31 19.15
N GLY A 302 9.87 12.70 18.68
CA GLY A 302 11.14 12.08 19.06
C GLY A 302 11.35 10.69 18.45
N GLY A 303 10.89 10.52 17.21
CA GLY A 303 11.10 9.33 16.39
C GLY A 303 9.94 8.36 16.37
N ILE A 304 10.06 7.39 15.44
CA ILE A 304 8.95 6.49 15.09
C ILE A 304 8.53 5.55 16.20
N GLU A 305 9.46 4.98 16.94
CA GLU A 305 9.14 4.04 18.02
C GLU A 305 8.31 4.72 19.11
N ARG A 306 8.74 5.95 19.49
CA ARG A 306 8.04 6.74 20.48
C ARG A 306 6.65 7.16 19.99
N PHE A 307 6.53 7.52 18.70
CA PHE A 307 5.27 7.88 18.07
C PHE A 307 4.30 6.69 18.07
N LEU A 308 4.71 5.53 17.55
CA LEU A 308 3.89 4.31 17.51
C LEU A 308 3.39 3.94 18.91
N ARG A 309 4.27 3.98 19.92
CA ARG A 309 3.90 3.62 21.28
C ARG A 309 2.97 4.64 21.95
N ARG A 310 3.26 5.95 21.83
CA ARG A 310 2.52 6.99 22.57
C ARG A 310 1.27 7.49 21.87
N LYS A 311 1.29 7.54 20.55
CA LYS A 311 0.21 8.11 19.75
C LYS A 311 -0.70 7.04 19.16
N LEU A 312 -0.16 5.88 18.83
CA LEU A 312 -0.93 4.78 18.24
C LEU A 312 -1.08 3.57 19.19
N TYR A 313 -0.61 3.70 20.44
CA TYR A 313 -0.70 2.67 21.49
C TYR A 313 -0.13 1.32 21.08
N LEU A 314 0.74 1.28 20.06
CA LEU A 314 1.40 0.07 19.60
C LEU A 314 2.55 -0.27 20.55
N THR A 315 2.33 -1.28 21.38
CA THR A 315 3.37 -1.74 22.33
C THR A 315 4.50 -2.47 21.58
N PRO A 316 5.71 -2.58 22.16
CA PRO A 316 6.79 -3.37 21.56
C PRO A 316 6.37 -4.81 21.25
N LYS A 317 5.61 -5.44 22.15
CA LYS A 317 5.07 -6.79 21.94
C LYS A 317 4.14 -6.84 20.73
N ALA A 318 3.20 -5.91 20.61
CA ALA A 318 2.28 -5.83 19.46
C ALA A 318 3.02 -5.54 18.15
N SER A 319 4.07 -4.71 18.17
CA SER A 319 4.94 -4.48 17.00
C SER A 319 5.64 -5.76 16.55
N GLU A 320 6.18 -6.55 17.48
CA GLU A 320 6.78 -7.84 17.18
C GLU A 320 5.76 -8.87 16.66
N GLU A 321 4.54 -8.86 17.16
CA GLU A 321 3.46 -9.70 16.65
C GLU A 321 3.08 -9.32 15.20
N LEU A 322 3.00 -8.01 14.87
CA LEU A 322 2.81 -7.55 13.49
C LEU A 322 3.94 -8.02 12.58
N LYS A 323 5.20 -7.86 13.00
CA LYS A 323 6.36 -8.32 12.24
C LYS A 323 6.31 -9.83 11.99
N LYS A 324 6.08 -10.64 13.00
CA LYS A 324 5.93 -12.10 12.87
C LYS A 324 4.82 -12.51 11.92
N LYS A 325 3.75 -11.72 11.85
CA LYS A 325 2.59 -12.01 11.03
C LYS A 325 2.77 -11.64 9.56
N TYR A 326 3.46 -10.54 9.30
CA TYR A 326 3.53 -9.95 7.95
C TYR A 326 4.93 -9.97 7.32
N LEU A 327 5.98 -10.38 8.04
CA LEU A 327 7.33 -10.46 7.50
C LEU A 327 7.83 -11.89 7.32
N ILE A 328 8.80 -12.04 6.40
CA ILE A 328 9.50 -13.28 6.12
C ILE A 328 10.96 -13.01 5.75
#